data_6a96468069fdae9fda39e5e354378afc
#
_entry.id   6a96468069fdae9fda39e5e354378afc
#
_cell.length_a   1.000
_cell.length_b   1.000
_cell.length_c   1.000
_cell.angle_alpha   90.00
_cell.angle_beta   90.00
_cell.angle_gamma   90.00
#
_symmetry.space_group_name_H-M   'P 1'
#
loop_
_entity.id
_entity.type
_entity.pdbx_description
1 polymer ?
#
loop_
_entity_poly.entity_id
_entity_poly.type
_entity_poly.pdbx_seq_one_letter_code
_entity_poly.pdbx_strand_id
1 'polypeptide(L)'
;MEDKVLGFLVYYEPSKSFYIELSDSLDPWEAPPVLSSFVNRGIYSIDSAWSERWVRQRIVPQDRQNIGEILRDNGLKEYDEFSLLLLTMGRCEQDDCYLEEISTDHLPELLARRWQTKVEDVVPLELPRLLVFFRDGMSKIVDTTEIASTACTPYLATQDRFNSVEVQPGGYGIYWNRQAAISHRDLFMRGMAVPVTLTDIHRYVQNRIVSASEACSILDCSRQNIDDLMRRDKLHPIRTDAKYKLFSKAEVIGRRKSP
;
A
#
# COMPACT_ATOMS: atom_id res chain seq x y z
N MET A 1 26.00 -1.42 23.93
CA MET A 1 24.94 -2.32 23.45
C MET A 1 24.92 -2.12 21.94
N GLU A 2 25.07 -3.15 21.14
CA GLU A 2 24.98 -2.99 19.68
C GLU A 2 23.52 -2.73 19.32
N ASP A 3 23.28 -1.77 18.43
CA ASP A 3 21.96 -1.45 17.93
C ASP A 3 21.41 -2.63 17.12
N LYS A 4 20.18 -3.04 17.40
CA LYS A 4 19.51 -4.15 16.73
C LYS A 4 18.46 -3.64 15.77
N VAL A 5 18.53 -4.09 14.51
CA VAL A 5 17.49 -3.79 13.53
C VAL A 5 16.23 -4.59 13.85
N LEU A 6 15.17 -3.92 14.29
CA LEU A 6 13.88 -4.54 14.61
C LEU A 6 13.01 -4.75 13.36
N GLY A 7 13.21 -3.93 12.34
CA GLY A 7 12.44 -3.96 11.10
C GLY A 7 12.67 -2.71 10.25
N PHE A 8 11.75 -2.46 9.34
CA PHE A 8 11.81 -1.36 8.39
C PHE A 8 10.48 -0.61 8.36
N LEU A 9 10.55 0.71 8.32
CA LEU A 9 9.41 1.57 8.01
C LEU A 9 9.46 1.91 6.53
N VAL A 10 8.42 1.54 5.80
CA VAL A 10 8.26 1.83 4.37
C VAL A 10 7.28 2.98 4.22
N TYR A 11 7.70 4.05 3.58
CA TYR A 11 6.84 5.17 3.22
C TYR A 11 6.48 5.11 1.72
N TYR A 12 5.19 5.08 1.44
CA TYR A 12 4.70 5.11 0.07
C TYR A 12 4.24 6.52 -0.27
N GLU A 13 5.10 7.27 -0.95
CA GLU A 13 4.96 8.70 -1.22
C GLU A 13 3.63 9.09 -1.92
N PRO A 14 3.18 8.38 -2.99
CA PRO A 14 1.96 8.79 -3.73
C PRO A 14 0.70 8.85 -2.86
N SER A 15 0.55 7.94 -1.90
CA SER A 15 -0.59 7.87 -0.98
C SER A 15 -0.29 8.40 0.41
N LYS A 16 0.94 8.86 0.67
CA LYS A 16 1.44 9.27 2.00
C LYS A 16 1.18 8.21 3.08
N SER A 17 1.32 6.93 2.72
CA SER A 17 1.01 5.80 3.61
C SER A 17 2.27 5.17 4.17
N PHE A 18 2.22 4.78 5.44
CA PHE A 18 3.30 4.08 6.11
C PHE A 18 2.96 2.59 6.27
N TYR A 19 3.98 1.75 6.18
CA TYR A 19 3.90 0.32 6.46
C TYR A 19 5.13 -0.11 7.24
N ILE A 20 4.96 -0.98 8.24
CA ILE A 20 6.07 -1.51 9.02
C ILE A 20 6.28 -2.98 8.65
N GLU A 21 7.52 -3.33 8.34
CA GLU A 21 7.98 -4.68 8.08
C GLU A 21 8.94 -5.09 9.19
N LEU A 22 8.46 -5.85 10.17
CA LEU A 22 9.26 -6.31 11.30
C LEU A 22 10.12 -7.51 10.91
N SER A 23 11.25 -7.69 11.60
CA SER A 23 12.09 -8.88 11.44
C SER A 23 11.32 -10.15 11.82
N ASP A 24 11.45 -11.23 11.00
CA ASP A 24 10.80 -12.52 11.28
C ASP A 24 11.31 -13.20 12.57
N SER A 25 12.47 -12.75 13.06
CA SER A 25 13.11 -13.26 14.30
C SER A 25 12.92 -12.34 15.51
N LEU A 26 12.07 -11.30 15.37
CA LEU A 26 11.83 -10.34 16.45
C LEU A 26 11.09 -10.99 17.62
N ASP A 27 11.69 -10.87 18.82
CA ASP A 27 11.01 -11.30 20.05
C ASP A 27 9.91 -10.28 20.41
N PRO A 28 8.71 -10.74 20.84
CA PRO A 28 7.64 -9.85 21.28
C PRO A 28 8.02 -8.84 22.36
N TRP A 29 8.97 -9.19 23.24
CA TRP A 29 9.45 -8.32 24.32
C TRP A 29 10.41 -7.22 23.82
N GLU A 30 11.02 -7.42 22.66
CA GLU A 30 11.89 -6.43 22.00
C GLU A 30 11.11 -5.51 21.06
N ALA A 31 9.87 -5.89 20.72
CA ALA A 31 9.03 -5.11 19.83
C ALA A 31 8.48 -3.85 20.55
N PRO A 32 8.35 -2.71 19.85
CA PRO A 32 7.65 -1.55 20.37
C PRO A 32 6.27 -1.94 20.95
N PRO A 33 5.83 -1.34 22.06
CA PRO A 33 4.60 -1.79 22.77
C PRO A 33 3.35 -1.89 21.89
N VAL A 34 3.20 -0.96 20.93
CA VAL A 34 2.07 -0.96 19.97
C VAL A 34 2.13 -2.13 18.99
N LEU A 35 3.32 -2.68 18.74
CA LEU A 35 3.55 -3.73 17.73
C LEU A 35 3.72 -5.12 18.33
N SER A 36 3.99 -5.23 19.64
CA SER A 36 4.25 -6.50 20.32
C SER A 36 3.12 -7.51 20.15
N SER A 37 1.86 -7.07 20.16
CA SER A 37 0.69 -7.93 19.96
C SER A 37 0.62 -8.56 18.58
N PHE A 38 1.19 -7.91 17.55
CA PHE A 38 1.30 -8.46 16.19
C PHE A 38 2.37 -9.53 16.12
N VAL A 39 3.53 -9.25 16.71
CA VAL A 39 4.65 -10.22 16.78
C VAL A 39 4.21 -11.48 17.51
N ASN A 40 3.50 -11.37 18.64
CA ASN A 40 2.92 -12.50 19.35
C ASN A 40 1.98 -13.38 18.49
N ARG A 41 1.34 -12.81 17.50
CA ARG A 41 0.46 -13.51 16.55
C ARG A 41 1.17 -13.97 15.28
N GLY A 42 2.49 -13.76 15.17
CA GLY A 42 3.28 -14.07 13.99
C GLY A 42 2.95 -13.16 12.80
N ILE A 43 2.52 -11.92 13.07
CA ILE A 43 2.22 -10.91 12.06
C ILE A 43 3.37 -9.91 12.03
N TYR A 44 4.18 -9.96 10.98
CA TYR A 44 5.39 -9.15 10.84
C TYR A 44 5.27 -8.05 9.76
N SER A 45 4.27 -8.11 8.89
CA SER A 45 3.89 -7.01 7.99
C SER A 45 2.68 -6.29 8.57
N ILE A 46 2.87 -5.05 8.96
CA ILE A 46 1.85 -4.25 9.66
C ILE A 46 1.15 -3.35 8.64
N ASP A 47 -0.16 -3.32 8.69
CA ASP A 47 -0.98 -2.49 7.80
C ASP A 47 -0.76 -0.98 8.00
N SER A 48 -1.26 -0.17 7.07
CA SER A 48 -1.10 1.27 7.10
C SER A 48 -1.71 1.90 8.36
N ALA A 49 -2.88 1.45 8.81
CA ALA A 49 -3.58 2.05 9.94
C ALA A 49 -2.77 1.95 11.25
N TRP A 50 -2.17 0.79 11.51
CA TRP A 50 -1.32 0.59 12.68
C TRP A 50 0.05 1.23 12.52
N SER A 51 0.61 1.21 11.32
CA SER A 51 1.87 1.88 11.00
C SER A 51 1.77 3.39 11.17
N GLU A 52 0.69 4.01 10.68
CA GLU A 52 0.39 5.43 10.90
C GLU A 52 0.22 5.75 12.38
N ARG A 53 -0.47 4.88 13.14
CA ARG A 53 -0.60 5.06 14.59
C ARG A 53 0.75 5.05 15.30
N TRP A 54 1.66 4.16 14.90
CA TRP A 54 3.02 4.12 15.42
C TRP A 54 3.80 5.41 15.07
N VAL A 55 3.67 5.90 13.83
CA VAL A 55 4.28 7.16 13.38
C VAL A 55 3.75 8.36 14.19
N ARG A 56 2.42 8.46 14.36
CA ARG A 56 1.78 9.57 15.09
C ARG A 56 2.18 9.66 16.56
N GLN A 57 2.64 8.58 17.16
CA GLN A 57 3.20 8.61 18.52
C GLN A 57 4.59 9.26 18.58
N ARG A 58 5.25 9.46 17.42
CA ARG A 58 6.63 9.94 17.29
C ARG A 58 6.76 11.33 16.70
N ILE A 59 5.65 11.90 16.33
CA ILE A 59 5.59 13.25 15.74
C ILE A 59 4.68 14.17 16.55
N VAL A 60 4.87 15.47 16.36
CA VAL A 60 4.03 16.47 16.99
C VAL A 60 2.61 16.39 16.42
N PRO A 61 1.56 16.32 17.26
CA PRO A 61 0.18 16.31 16.80
C PRO A 61 -0.20 17.58 16.03
N GLN A 62 -1.05 17.42 15.00
CA GLN A 62 -1.48 18.54 14.14
C GLN A 62 -2.32 19.58 14.89
N ASP A 63 -3.04 19.19 15.93
CA ASP A 63 -3.91 20.04 16.75
C ASP A 63 -3.19 20.77 17.89
N ARG A 64 -1.85 20.64 17.98
CA ARG A 64 -1.05 21.35 18.98
C ARG A 64 -1.11 22.87 18.75
N GLN A 65 -1.38 23.63 19.81
CA GLN A 65 -1.59 25.09 19.73
C GLN A 65 -0.46 25.86 19.02
N ASN A 66 0.80 25.45 19.20
CA ASN A 66 1.96 26.11 18.60
C ASN A 66 2.50 25.39 17.35
N ILE A 67 1.70 24.56 16.70
CA ILE A 67 2.16 23.78 15.53
C ILE A 67 2.72 24.68 14.41
N GLY A 68 2.10 25.82 14.16
CA GLY A 68 2.57 26.79 13.15
C GLY A 68 3.96 27.37 13.43
N GLU A 69 4.34 27.53 14.70
CA GLU A 69 5.68 27.96 15.09
C GLU A 69 6.69 26.82 14.87
N ILE A 70 6.34 25.62 15.33
CA ILE A 70 7.19 24.41 15.14
C ILE A 70 7.48 24.19 13.66
N LEU A 71 6.47 24.29 12.79
CA LEU A 71 6.68 24.12 11.35
C LEU A 71 7.63 25.18 10.77
N ARG A 72 7.43 26.46 11.12
CA ARG A 72 8.29 27.55 10.65
C ARG A 72 9.73 27.42 11.13
N ASP A 73 9.94 27.08 12.40
CA ASP A 73 11.26 26.94 13.00
C ASP A 73 12.05 25.79 12.38
N ASN A 74 11.35 24.78 11.85
CA ASN A 74 11.94 23.65 11.14
C ASN A 74 11.89 23.77 9.60
N GLY A 75 11.50 24.94 9.06
CA GLY A 75 11.48 25.21 7.62
C GLY A 75 10.40 24.44 6.85
N LEU A 76 9.38 23.92 7.55
CA LEU A 76 8.27 23.21 6.93
C LEU A 76 7.16 24.18 6.56
N LYS A 77 6.67 24.09 5.32
CA LYS A 77 5.59 24.95 4.80
C LYS A 77 4.20 24.49 5.23
N GLU A 78 4.03 23.20 5.40
CA GLU A 78 2.77 22.54 5.76
C GLU A 78 3.03 21.36 6.70
N TYR A 79 1.96 20.90 7.35
CA TYR A 79 2.03 19.71 8.18
C TYR A 79 2.19 18.47 7.29
N ASP A 80 3.30 17.77 7.46
CA ASP A 80 3.60 16.53 6.75
C ASP A 80 4.22 15.52 7.70
N GLU A 81 3.51 14.40 7.92
CA GLU A 81 3.90 13.38 8.91
C GLU A 81 5.29 12.79 8.62
N PHE A 82 5.63 12.59 7.33
CA PHE A 82 6.93 12.05 6.95
C PHE A 82 8.08 13.04 7.27
N SER A 83 7.91 14.30 6.91
CA SER A 83 8.91 15.34 7.21
C SER A 83 9.12 15.51 8.71
N LEU A 84 8.04 15.50 9.50
CA LEU A 84 8.11 15.58 10.96
C LEU A 84 8.80 14.34 11.57
N LEU A 85 8.55 13.16 11.01
CA LEU A 85 9.18 11.93 11.45
C LEU A 85 10.69 11.94 11.23
N LEU A 86 11.15 12.48 10.09
CA LEU A 86 12.57 12.64 9.78
C LEU A 86 13.26 13.59 10.79
N LEU A 87 12.59 14.70 11.20
CA LEU A 87 13.14 15.62 12.19
C LEU A 87 13.38 14.96 13.55
N THR A 88 12.51 14.06 13.97
CA THR A 88 12.63 13.33 15.23
C THR A 88 13.50 12.08 15.12
N MET A 89 13.86 11.68 13.89
CA MET A 89 14.43 10.33 13.62
C MET A 89 13.57 9.22 14.23
N GLY A 90 12.28 9.41 14.30
CA GLY A 90 11.33 8.46 14.89
C GLY A 90 11.49 8.25 16.39
N ARG A 91 12.23 9.06 17.12
CA ARG A 91 12.39 8.94 18.58
C ARG A 91 11.15 9.42 19.31
N CYS A 92 10.80 8.73 20.40
CA CYS A 92 9.72 9.12 21.30
C CYS A 92 10.06 8.74 22.76
N GLU A 93 9.25 9.18 23.70
CA GLU A 93 9.43 8.86 25.13
C GLU A 93 8.92 7.46 25.52
N GLN A 94 8.26 6.74 24.62
CA GLN A 94 7.59 5.49 24.93
C GLN A 94 8.47 4.26 24.74
N ASP A 95 9.51 4.37 23.92
CA ASP A 95 10.49 3.32 23.65
C ASP A 95 11.82 3.92 23.16
N ASP A 96 12.87 3.11 23.12
CA ASP A 96 14.22 3.50 22.70
C ASP A 96 14.43 3.34 21.19
N CYS A 97 13.37 3.09 20.43
CA CYS A 97 13.48 2.90 18.99
C CYS A 97 13.77 4.22 18.27
N TYR A 98 14.55 4.13 17.20
CA TYR A 98 14.81 5.23 16.30
C TYR A 98 14.89 4.75 14.86
N LEU A 99 14.86 5.69 13.92
CA LEU A 99 14.93 5.42 12.48
C LEU A 99 16.26 5.88 11.92
N GLU A 100 16.83 5.07 11.06
CA GLU A 100 17.93 5.44 10.17
C GLU A 100 17.46 5.31 8.72
N GLU A 101 17.80 6.31 7.91
CA GLU A 101 17.50 6.26 6.48
C GLU A 101 18.41 5.24 5.81
N ILE A 102 17.83 4.37 4.99
CA ILE A 102 18.59 3.40 4.19
C ILE A 102 18.55 3.78 2.72
N SER A 103 19.66 3.55 2.02
CA SER A 103 19.70 3.74 0.57
C SER A 103 18.78 2.75 -0.15
N THR A 104 18.10 3.24 -1.17
CA THR A 104 17.24 2.42 -2.04
C THR A 104 18.04 1.61 -3.07
N ASP A 105 19.35 1.86 -3.21
CA ASP A 105 20.18 1.17 -4.20
C ASP A 105 20.33 -0.32 -3.90
N HIS A 106 20.23 -0.68 -2.62
CA HIS A 106 20.28 -2.07 -2.16
C HIS A 106 19.23 -2.30 -1.09
N LEU A 107 18.05 -2.78 -1.52
CA LEU A 107 16.99 -3.14 -0.58
C LEU A 107 17.45 -4.28 0.33
N PRO A 108 17.23 -4.17 1.64
CA PRO A 108 17.48 -5.26 2.58
C PRO A 108 16.76 -6.55 2.13
N GLU A 109 17.41 -7.70 2.32
CA GLU A 109 16.92 -9.01 1.87
C GLU A 109 15.49 -9.29 2.36
N LEU A 110 15.17 -8.91 3.60
CA LEU A 110 13.83 -9.03 4.17
C LEU A 110 12.80 -8.29 3.32
N LEU A 111 13.08 -7.04 2.97
CA LEU A 111 12.16 -6.23 2.15
C LEU A 111 12.07 -6.78 0.73
N ALA A 112 13.19 -7.14 0.12
CA ALA A 112 13.23 -7.71 -1.23
C ALA A 112 12.39 -8.99 -1.33
N ARG A 113 12.52 -9.90 -0.37
CA ARG A 113 11.74 -11.13 -0.29
C ARG A 113 10.25 -10.87 -0.10
N ARG A 114 9.88 -9.99 0.85
CA ARG A 114 8.47 -9.68 1.12
C ARG A 114 7.81 -8.89 0.01
N TRP A 115 8.62 -8.10 -0.72
CA TRP A 115 8.15 -7.34 -1.86
C TRP A 115 7.58 -8.24 -2.97
N GLN A 116 8.16 -9.41 -3.17
CA GLN A 116 7.72 -10.37 -4.18
C GLN A 116 6.30 -10.90 -3.93
N THR A 117 5.90 -11.04 -2.68
CA THR A 117 4.54 -11.50 -2.32
C THR A 117 3.49 -10.39 -2.27
N LYS A 118 3.87 -9.14 -2.56
CA LYS A 118 2.91 -8.02 -2.61
C LYS A 118 2.02 -8.13 -3.84
N VAL A 119 0.79 -7.64 -3.68
CA VAL A 119 -0.19 -7.60 -4.77
C VAL A 119 0.24 -6.57 -5.81
N GLU A 120 0.31 -6.98 -7.06
CA GLU A 120 0.54 -6.10 -8.19
C GLU A 120 -0.77 -5.57 -8.75
N ASP A 121 -1.74 -6.46 -8.98
CA ASP A 121 -3.08 -6.09 -9.43
C ASP A 121 -4.13 -7.11 -8.98
N VAL A 122 -5.41 -6.72 -9.04
CA VAL A 122 -6.55 -7.55 -8.70
C VAL A 122 -7.67 -7.37 -9.71
N VAL A 123 -8.25 -8.48 -10.14
CA VAL A 123 -9.41 -8.52 -11.04
C VAL A 123 -10.55 -9.24 -10.35
N PRO A 124 -11.68 -8.57 -10.12
CA PRO A 124 -12.89 -9.25 -9.68
C PRO A 124 -13.39 -10.17 -10.81
N LEU A 125 -13.52 -11.45 -10.48
CA LEU A 125 -14.18 -12.44 -11.32
C LEU A 125 -15.67 -12.51 -10.94
N GLU A 126 -16.31 -13.62 -11.24
CA GLU A 126 -17.61 -13.92 -10.69
C GLU A 126 -17.51 -14.08 -9.16
N LEU A 127 -18.35 -13.34 -8.44
CA LEU A 127 -18.43 -13.37 -6.98
C LEU A 127 -18.51 -14.81 -6.47
N PRO A 128 -17.72 -15.23 -5.47
CA PRO A 128 -16.85 -14.42 -4.60
C PRO A 128 -15.35 -14.47 -4.99
N ARG A 129 -15.02 -14.74 -6.23
CA ARG A 129 -13.65 -15.01 -6.67
C ARG A 129 -12.93 -13.77 -7.17
N LEU A 130 -11.65 -13.66 -6.80
CA LEU A 130 -10.70 -12.68 -7.30
C LEU A 130 -9.56 -13.36 -8.04
N LEU A 131 -9.14 -12.81 -9.17
CA LEU A 131 -7.86 -13.11 -9.77
C LEU A 131 -6.85 -12.07 -9.29
N VAL A 132 -5.82 -12.53 -8.57
CA VAL A 132 -4.82 -11.68 -7.94
C VAL A 132 -3.47 -11.93 -8.60
N PHE A 133 -2.81 -10.86 -9.03
CA PHE A 133 -1.45 -10.89 -9.56
C PHE A 133 -0.49 -10.42 -8.48
N PHE A 134 0.61 -11.15 -8.33
CA PHE A 134 1.67 -10.85 -7.37
C PHE A 134 2.95 -10.43 -8.09
N ARG A 135 3.81 -9.70 -7.41
CA ARG A 135 5.05 -9.17 -7.97
C ARG A 135 6.10 -10.22 -8.32
N ASP A 136 5.98 -11.43 -7.80
CA ASP A 136 6.77 -12.59 -8.21
C ASP A 136 6.37 -13.17 -9.57
N GLY A 137 5.37 -12.57 -10.23
CA GLY A 137 4.80 -13.04 -11.51
C GLY A 137 3.74 -14.12 -11.37
N MET A 138 3.46 -14.61 -10.15
CA MET A 138 2.39 -15.58 -9.96
C MET A 138 1.01 -14.92 -10.01
N SER A 139 0.05 -15.65 -10.56
CA SER A 139 -1.37 -15.31 -10.48
C SER A 139 -2.12 -16.41 -9.71
N LYS A 140 -3.06 -15.98 -8.86
CA LYS A 140 -3.87 -16.89 -8.05
C LYS A 140 -5.33 -16.50 -8.11
N ILE A 141 -6.21 -17.51 -8.15
CA ILE A 141 -7.63 -17.31 -7.86
C ILE A 141 -7.85 -17.47 -6.35
N VAL A 142 -8.50 -16.50 -5.77
CA VAL A 142 -8.79 -16.43 -4.33
C VAL A 142 -10.29 -16.39 -4.15
N ASP A 143 -10.83 -17.34 -3.39
CA ASP A 143 -12.19 -17.27 -2.88
C ASP A 143 -12.19 -16.42 -1.62
N THR A 144 -12.97 -15.34 -1.63
CA THR A 144 -12.98 -14.37 -0.54
C THR A 144 -13.86 -14.77 0.64
N THR A 145 -14.71 -15.80 0.52
CA THR A 145 -15.66 -16.19 1.58
C THR A 145 -14.98 -16.61 2.88
N GLU A 146 -13.81 -17.25 2.79
CA GLU A 146 -13.10 -17.77 3.97
C GLU A 146 -12.15 -16.76 4.61
N ILE A 147 -11.77 -15.70 3.87
CA ILE A 147 -10.73 -14.77 4.31
C ILE A 147 -11.23 -13.34 4.52
N ALA A 148 -12.44 -13.05 4.06
CA ALA A 148 -13.04 -11.73 4.22
C ALA A 148 -13.52 -11.51 5.64
N SER A 149 -13.15 -10.38 6.24
CA SER A 149 -13.68 -9.95 7.53
C SER A 149 -15.16 -9.55 7.40
N THR A 150 -15.85 -9.42 8.54
CA THR A 150 -17.23 -8.95 8.59
C THR A 150 -17.41 -7.58 7.92
N ALA A 151 -16.39 -6.72 7.93
CA ALA A 151 -16.41 -5.43 7.25
C ALA A 151 -16.51 -5.55 5.72
N CYS A 152 -16.09 -6.68 5.14
CA CYS A 152 -16.18 -6.94 3.70
C CYS A 152 -17.59 -7.40 3.27
N THR A 153 -18.43 -7.89 4.18
CA THR A 153 -19.76 -8.46 3.86
C THR A 153 -20.63 -7.59 2.94
N PRO A 154 -20.74 -6.25 3.13
CA PRO A 154 -21.52 -5.41 2.23
C PRO A 154 -21.05 -5.40 0.77
N TYR A 155 -19.75 -5.66 0.55
CA TYR A 155 -19.14 -5.69 -0.78
C TYR A 155 -19.24 -7.07 -1.45
N LEU A 156 -19.43 -8.11 -0.66
CA LEU A 156 -19.68 -9.48 -1.12
C LEU A 156 -21.18 -9.76 -1.40
N ALA A 157 -22.04 -8.77 -1.24
CA ALA A 157 -23.49 -8.94 -1.44
C ALA A 157 -23.91 -8.86 -2.91
N THR A 158 -23.21 -8.09 -3.74
CA THR A 158 -23.52 -7.90 -5.16
C THR A 158 -22.25 -7.80 -6.00
N GLN A 159 -22.34 -8.26 -7.25
CA GLN A 159 -21.22 -8.19 -8.19
C GLN A 159 -20.71 -6.76 -8.41
N ASP A 160 -21.61 -5.77 -8.50
CA ASP A 160 -21.23 -4.37 -8.73
C ASP A 160 -20.35 -3.81 -7.58
N ARG A 161 -20.74 -4.08 -6.33
CA ARG A 161 -19.95 -3.69 -5.18
C ARG A 161 -18.64 -4.46 -5.10
N PHE A 162 -18.68 -5.74 -5.42
CA PHE A 162 -17.49 -6.58 -5.48
C PHE A 162 -16.48 -6.06 -6.51
N ASN A 163 -16.94 -5.59 -7.65
CA ASN A 163 -16.11 -5.03 -8.71
C ASN A 163 -15.36 -3.74 -8.33
N SER A 164 -15.74 -3.07 -7.23
CA SER A 164 -15.05 -1.86 -6.78
C SER A 164 -13.76 -2.13 -6.00
N VAL A 165 -13.31 -3.38 -5.92
CA VAL A 165 -12.05 -3.75 -5.27
C VAL A 165 -10.85 -3.03 -5.89
N GLU A 166 -9.95 -2.56 -5.03
CA GLU A 166 -8.71 -1.87 -5.41
C GLU A 166 -7.52 -2.50 -4.68
N VAL A 167 -6.32 -2.31 -5.24
CA VAL A 167 -5.07 -2.70 -4.57
C VAL A 167 -4.68 -1.62 -3.57
N GLN A 168 -4.32 -2.03 -2.36
CA GLN A 168 -3.77 -1.11 -1.35
C GLN A 168 -2.43 -0.51 -1.82
N PRO A 169 -2.11 0.73 -1.41
CA PRO A 169 -0.81 1.33 -1.70
C PRO A 169 0.34 0.36 -1.35
N GLY A 170 1.35 0.30 -2.22
CA GLY A 170 2.47 -0.61 -2.06
C GLY A 170 2.16 -2.10 -2.24
N GLY A 171 0.91 -2.48 -2.54
CA GLY A 171 0.52 -3.88 -2.74
C GLY A 171 0.33 -4.66 -1.44
N TYR A 172 0.13 -4.00 -0.32
CA TYR A 172 -0.04 -4.63 1.00
C TYR A 172 -1.31 -5.45 1.16
N GLY A 173 -2.19 -5.39 0.19
CA GLY A 173 -3.42 -6.15 0.13
C GLY A 173 -4.39 -5.55 -0.87
N ILE A 174 -5.65 -5.87 -0.70
CA ILE A 174 -6.77 -5.31 -1.45
C ILE A 174 -7.78 -4.70 -0.48
N TYR A 175 -8.60 -3.79 -0.97
CA TYR A 175 -9.63 -3.16 -0.15
C TYR A 175 -10.80 -2.69 -1.02
N TRP A 176 -11.97 -2.56 -0.40
CA TRP A 176 -13.15 -1.89 -0.95
C TRP A 176 -13.34 -0.51 -0.30
N ASN A 177 -12.93 -0.41 0.97
CA ASN A 177 -12.78 0.84 1.72
C ASN A 177 -11.72 0.66 2.81
N ARG A 178 -11.41 1.70 3.59
CA ARG A 178 -10.38 1.65 4.65
C ARG A 178 -10.57 0.54 5.68
N GLN A 179 -11.80 0.07 5.91
CA GLN A 179 -12.11 -0.96 6.92
C GLN A 179 -12.27 -2.36 6.30
N ALA A 180 -12.78 -2.41 5.04
CA ALA A 180 -13.01 -3.66 4.32
C ALA A 180 -11.79 -4.00 3.46
N ALA A 181 -10.82 -4.68 4.05
CA ALA A 181 -9.55 -5.03 3.43
C ALA A 181 -9.19 -6.50 3.67
N ILE A 182 -8.37 -7.04 2.77
CA ILE A 182 -7.76 -8.39 2.88
C ILE A 182 -6.26 -8.23 2.63
N SER A 183 -5.44 -8.78 3.54
CA SER A 183 -3.99 -8.67 3.47
C SER A 183 -3.39 -9.45 2.28
N HIS A 184 -2.25 -8.97 1.74
CA HIS A 184 -1.52 -9.71 0.71
C HIS A 184 -1.13 -11.12 1.18
N ARG A 185 -0.82 -11.29 2.48
CA ARG A 185 -0.46 -12.59 3.06
C ARG A 185 -1.60 -13.59 2.96
N ASP A 186 -2.83 -13.18 3.34
CA ASP A 186 -4.00 -14.06 3.25
C ASP A 186 -4.31 -14.42 1.80
N LEU A 187 -4.24 -13.44 0.89
CA LEU A 187 -4.42 -13.66 -0.54
C LEU A 187 -3.38 -14.63 -1.10
N PHE A 188 -2.11 -14.45 -0.73
CA PHE A 188 -1.01 -15.29 -1.21
C PHE A 188 -1.08 -16.72 -0.67
N MET A 189 -1.37 -16.89 0.61
CA MET A 189 -1.39 -18.20 1.28
C MET A 189 -2.65 -19.01 0.94
N ARG A 190 -3.79 -18.35 0.77
CA ARG A 190 -5.08 -19.01 0.51
C ARG A 190 -5.41 -19.12 -0.98
N GLY A 191 -4.77 -18.32 -1.81
CA GLY A 191 -4.97 -18.34 -3.26
C GLY A 191 -4.40 -19.60 -3.89
N MET A 192 -5.16 -20.17 -4.84
CA MET A 192 -4.75 -21.30 -5.64
C MET A 192 -4.13 -20.80 -6.94
N ALA A 193 -2.89 -21.18 -7.22
CA ALA A 193 -2.23 -20.88 -8.49
C ALA A 193 -2.97 -21.60 -9.63
N VAL A 194 -3.40 -20.85 -10.63
CA VAL A 194 -4.19 -21.37 -11.74
C VAL A 194 -3.79 -20.71 -13.05
N PRO A 195 -3.93 -21.40 -14.19
CA PRO A 195 -3.81 -20.78 -15.49
C PRO A 195 -4.90 -19.72 -15.68
N VAL A 196 -4.53 -18.56 -16.19
CA VAL A 196 -5.47 -17.47 -16.50
C VAL A 196 -6.28 -17.85 -17.75
N THR A 197 -7.63 -17.74 -17.69
CA THR A 197 -8.50 -18.02 -18.84
C THR A 197 -8.66 -16.79 -19.73
N LEU A 198 -9.10 -17.01 -21.00
CA LEU A 198 -9.42 -15.89 -21.90
C LEU A 198 -10.53 -14.99 -21.33
N THR A 199 -11.50 -15.56 -20.63
CA THR A 199 -12.57 -14.81 -19.95
C THR A 199 -11.99 -13.91 -18.85
N ASP A 200 -11.01 -14.39 -18.11
CA ASP A 200 -10.32 -13.61 -17.07
C ASP A 200 -9.53 -12.45 -17.70
N ILE A 201 -8.85 -12.71 -18.83
CA ILE A 201 -8.18 -11.65 -19.59
C ILE A 201 -9.18 -10.59 -20.10
N HIS A 202 -10.32 -11.01 -20.64
CA HIS A 202 -11.36 -10.07 -21.07
C HIS A 202 -11.86 -9.21 -19.89
N ARG A 203 -12.11 -9.80 -18.74
CA ARG A 203 -12.50 -9.09 -17.52
C ARG A 203 -11.40 -8.16 -17.03
N TYR A 204 -10.15 -8.59 -17.13
CA TYR A 204 -9.01 -7.72 -16.81
C TYR A 204 -9.04 -6.47 -17.69
N VAL A 205 -9.13 -6.62 -19.00
CA VAL A 205 -9.16 -5.47 -19.93
C VAL A 205 -10.32 -4.54 -19.61
N GLN A 206 -11.53 -5.09 -19.40
CA GLN A 206 -12.73 -4.28 -19.11
C GLN A 206 -12.62 -3.48 -17.81
N ASN A 207 -12.02 -4.06 -16.76
CA ASN A 207 -12.07 -3.48 -15.42
C ASN A 207 -10.78 -2.75 -15.01
N ARG A 208 -9.65 -3.06 -15.65
CA ARG A 208 -8.32 -2.64 -15.19
C ARG A 208 -7.52 -1.81 -16.20
N ILE A 209 -7.97 -1.71 -17.42
CA ILE A 209 -7.37 -0.87 -18.45
C ILE A 209 -8.20 0.39 -18.57
N VAL A 210 -7.56 1.55 -18.45
CA VAL A 210 -8.22 2.86 -18.50
C VAL A 210 -7.65 3.72 -19.62
N SER A 211 -8.50 4.50 -20.26
CA SER A 211 -8.11 5.53 -21.21
C SER A 211 -7.47 6.74 -20.52
N ALA A 212 -6.82 7.62 -21.28
CA ALA A 212 -6.29 8.85 -20.74
C ALA A 212 -7.38 9.75 -20.11
N SER A 213 -8.60 9.72 -20.62
CA SER A 213 -9.73 10.49 -20.05
C SER A 213 -10.14 9.95 -18.68
N GLU A 214 -10.25 8.63 -18.55
CA GLU A 214 -10.55 7.99 -17.27
C GLU A 214 -9.41 8.18 -16.26
N ALA A 215 -8.14 8.13 -16.71
CA ALA A 215 -7.00 8.44 -15.88
C ALA A 215 -7.04 9.89 -15.35
N CYS A 216 -7.42 10.86 -16.16
CA CYS A 216 -7.65 12.23 -15.72
C CYS A 216 -8.73 12.31 -14.63
N SER A 217 -9.84 11.61 -14.81
CA SER A 217 -10.94 11.57 -13.81
C SER A 217 -10.51 10.93 -12.50
N ILE A 218 -9.72 9.86 -12.54
CA ILE A 218 -9.23 9.16 -11.34
C ILE A 218 -8.24 10.03 -10.55
N LEU A 219 -7.36 10.76 -11.27
CA LEU A 219 -6.32 11.60 -10.66
C LEU A 219 -6.79 13.03 -10.37
N ASP A 220 -8.01 13.37 -10.77
CA ASP A 220 -8.55 14.73 -10.73
C ASP A 220 -7.58 15.76 -11.35
N CYS A 221 -7.13 15.48 -12.58
CA CYS A 221 -6.11 16.27 -13.23
C CYS A 221 -6.38 16.48 -14.74
N SER A 222 -5.67 17.46 -15.33
CA SER A 222 -5.74 17.72 -16.75
C SER A 222 -4.97 16.69 -17.59
N ARG A 223 -5.29 16.62 -18.88
CA ARG A 223 -4.59 15.77 -19.85
C ARG A 223 -3.10 16.12 -19.98
N GLN A 224 -2.76 17.43 -19.84
CA GLN A 224 -1.38 17.90 -19.84
C GLN A 224 -0.60 17.32 -18.66
N ASN A 225 -1.25 17.16 -17.50
CA ASN A 225 -0.63 16.57 -16.34
C ASN A 225 -0.33 15.08 -16.54
N ILE A 226 -1.21 14.34 -17.22
CA ILE A 226 -0.93 12.94 -17.64
C ILE A 226 0.31 12.89 -18.54
N ASP A 227 0.41 13.79 -19.53
CA ASP A 227 1.56 13.85 -20.43
C ASP A 227 2.85 14.23 -19.67
N ASP A 228 2.77 15.09 -18.67
CA ASP A 228 3.90 15.41 -17.79
C ASP A 228 4.33 14.23 -16.93
N LEU A 229 3.39 13.48 -16.37
CA LEU A 229 3.69 12.26 -15.60
C LEU A 229 4.41 11.23 -16.48
N MET A 230 3.97 11.07 -17.72
CA MET A 230 4.63 10.18 -18.68
C MET A 230 6.06 10.66 -19.01
N ARG A 231 6.24 11.96 -19.28
CA ARG A 231 7.56 12.54 -19.60
C ARG A 231 8.56 12.40 -18.46
N ARG A 232 8.06 12.43 -17.20
CA ARG A 232 8.88 12.25 -15.99
C ARG A 232 9.04 10.78 -15.59
N ASP A 233 8.65 9.85 -16.46
CA ASP A 233 8.71 8.41 -16.22
C ASP A 233 7.94 7.96 -14.95
N LYS A 234 6.85 8.67 -14.62
CA LYS A 234 6.01 8.40 -13.45
C LYS A 234 4.71 7.67 -13.78
N LEU A 235 4.29 7.62 -15.03
CA LEU A 235 3.11 6.91 -15.52
C LEU A 235 3.42 6.28 -16.88
N HIS A 236 3.18 4.97 -16.98
CA HIS A 236 3.56 4.19 -18.15
C HIS A 236 2.33 3.75 -18.94
N PRO A 237 2.19 4.12 -20.23
CA PRO A 237 1.13 3.60 -21.06
C PRO A 237 1.40 2.13 -21.41
N ILE A 238 0.39 1.28 -21.28
CA ILE A 238 0.46 -0.14 -21.67
C ILE A 238 0.69 -0.28 -23.18
N ARG A 239 0.19 0.70 -23.96
CA ARG A 239 0.33 0.74 -25.39
C ARG A 239 0.72 2.15 -25.85
N THR A 240 1.81 2.25 -26.61
CA THR A 240 2.37 3.52 -27.08
C THR A 240 2.13 3.79 -28.56
N ASP A 241 1.87 2.76 -29.35
CA ASP A 241 1.71 2.79 -30.81
C ASP A 241 0.27 3.10 -31.26
N ALA A 242 -0.67 3.21 -30.31
CA ALA A 242 -2.07 3.49 -30.60
C ALA A 242 -2.39 4.97 -30.51
N LYS A 243 -3.39 5.42 -31.31
CA LYS A 243 -3.95 6.77 -31.24
C LYS A 243 -4.41 7.17 -29.83
N TYR A 244 -4.82 6.19 -29.04
CA TYR A 244 -5.29 6.35 -27.66
C TYR A 244 -4.33 5.65 -26.72
N LYS A 245 -3.86 6.38 -25.71
CA LYS A 245 -3.03 5.83 -24.64
C LYS A 245 -3.91 5.07 -23.65
N LEU A 246 -3.48 3.87 -23.26
CA LEU A 246 -4.15 3.02 -22.29
C LEU A 246 -3.20 2.77 -21.12
N PHE A 247 -3.73 2.75 -19.89
CA PHE A 247 -2.97 2.62 -18.67
C PHE A 247 -3.54 1.51 -17.80
N SER A 248 -2.72 0.92 -16.95
CA SER A 248 -3.18 0.08 -15.86
C SER A 248 -3.93 0.94 -14.83
N LYS A 249 -5.13 0.53 -14.47
CA LYS A 249 -5.92 1.20 -13.43
C LYS A 249 -5.21 1.19 -12.08
N ALA A 250 -4.51 0.10 -11.74
CA ALA A 250 -3.74 -0.02 -10.51
C ALA A 250 -2.62 1.03 -10.43
N GLU A 251 -1.87 1.23 -11.52
CA GLU A 251 -0.82 2.26 -11.59
C GLU A 251 -1.40 3.67 -11.43
N VAL A 252 -2.54 3.95 -12.08
CA VAL A 252 -3.22 5.26 -11.97
C VAL A 252 -3.73 5.49 -10.54
N ILE A 253 -4.39 4.51 -9.94
CA ILE A 253 -4.87 4.60 -8.55
C ILE A 253 -3.72 4.78 -7.57
N GLY A 254 -2.62 4.05 -7.75
CA GLY A 254 -1.43 4.17 -6.90
C GLY A 254 -0.77 5.55 -6.92
N ARG A 255 -1.14 6.42 -7.88
CA ARG A 255 -0.67 7.82 -7.95
C ARG A 255 -1.70 8.82 -7.44
N ARG A 256 -2.88 8.37 -7.05
CA ARG A 256 -3.90 9.23 -6.44
C ARG A 256 -3.39 9.69 -5.08
N LYS A 257 -3.41 11.01 -4.85
CA LYS A 257 -3.15 11.57 -3.52
C LYS A 257 -4.23 11.07 -2.56
N SER A 258 -3.86 10.75 -1.34
CA SER A 258 -4.84 10.52 -0.27
C SER A 258 -5.70 11.75 -0.08
N PRO A 259 -7.01 11.62 0.08
CA PRO A 259 -7.90 12.73 0.38
C PRO A 259 -7.57 13.38 1.72
#